data_1b362985d61a30ac611989cc795630f6
#
_entry.id   1b362985d61a30ac611989cc795630f6
#
_cell.length_a   1.000
_cell.length_b   1.000
_cell.length_c   1.000
_cell.angle_alpha   90.00
_cell.angle_beta   90.00
_cell.angle_gamma   90.00
#
_symmetry.space_group_name_H-M   'P 1'
#
loop_
_entity.id
_entity.type
_entity.pdbx_description
1 polymer ?
#
loop_
_entity_poly.entity_id
_entity_poly.type
_entity_poly.pdbx_seq_one_letter_code
_entity_poly.pdbx_strand_id
1 'polypeptide(L)'
;MKREGHRRSRWPGFFIFLAIMALIGLLVWLLPVFRLNSIEVPELRSLDSQPVIDASGLVIGRHLFRGLGGNLDQMAHLRYPQVEAKLLAAFPTIKSVRASLKFPGKISLAIEERVEVAYVSFPDGCVMIDKEGVALKIWQDEPQDIPIIEGVSATSLVLGKPLEVDVPSAMNSAITLMGAIIEADKDSRAAIRLLPQIRTIRPLTGSRLYLTVILPRTGEELTVLSETGQDQTEDMLWLRFALAQGSFDGRGKGVLDLTGSRKTFTPD
;
A
#
# COMPACT_ATOMS: atom_id res chain seq x y z
N MET A 1 67.76 50.31 -1.97
CA MET A 1 66.76 49.85 -2.95
C MET A 1 65.67 49.13 -2.20
N LYS A 2 64.54 49.77 -2.00
CA LYS A 2 63.30 49.16 -1.37
C LYS A 2 62.49 48.59 -2.50
N ARG A 3 62.30 47.24 -2.51
CA ARG A 3 61.37 46.58 -3.41
C ARG A 3 59.96 46.73 -2.84
N GLU A 4 59.13 47.55 -3.46
CA GLU A 4 57.69 47.61 -3.19
C GLU A 4 57.02 46.38 -3.77
N GLY A 5 56.58 45.49 -2.86
CA GLY A 5 55.79 44.32 -3.22
C GLY A 5 54.37 44.75 -3.59
N HIS A 6 54.04 44.75 -4.85
CA HIS A 6 52.69 44.92 -5.34
C HIS A 6 51.78 43.82 -4.80
N ARG A 7 51.04 44.07 -3.74
CA ARG A 7 49.95 43.23 -3.27
C ARG A 7 48.86 43.25 -4.35
N ARG A 8 48.90 42.34 -5.31
CA ARG A 8 47.83 42.14 -6.27
C ARG A 8 46.54 41.84 -5.47
N SER A 9 45.65 42.80 -5.46
CA SER A 9 44.28 42.69 -4.89
C SER A 9 43.58 41.47 -5.53
N ARG A 10 43.21 40.50 -4.74
CA ARG A 10 42.44 39.29 -5.17
C ARG A 10 40.96 39.58 -5.44
N TRP A 11 40.50 40.80 -5.23
CA TRP A 11 39.14 41.29 -5.35
C TRP A 11 38.57 41.22 -6.77
N PRO A 12 39.29 41.56 -7.86
CA PRO A 12 38.72 41.47 -9.21
C PRO A 12 38.37 40.04 -9.61
N GLY A 13 39.19 39.07 -9.22
CA GLY A 13 38.86 37.64 -9.49
C GLY A 13 37.60 37.11 -8.79
N PHE A 14 37.39 37.61 -7.57
CA PHE A 14 36.15 37.26 -6.84
C PHE A 14 34.88 37.82 -7.49
N PHE A 15 34.91 39.09 -7.95
CA PHE A 15 33.80 39.69 -8.65
C PHE A 15 33.54 39.05 -10.01
N ILE A 16 34.57 38.66 -10.73
CA ILE A 16 34.42 37.88 -11.98
C ILE A 16 33.80 36.54 -11.73
N PHE A 17 34.20 35.82 -10.70
CA PHE A 17 33.61 34.53 -10.29
C PHE A 17 32.11 34.72 -9.94
N LEU A 18 31.79 35.74 -9.16
CA LEU A 18 30.41 36.04 -8.77
C LEU A 18 29.54 36.41 -9.98
N ALA A 19 30.07 37.17 -10.93
CA ALA A 19 29.39 37.52 -12.20
C ALA A 19 29.13 36.27 -13.07
N ILE A 20 30.11 35.36 -13.17
CA ILE A 20 29.94 34.09 -13.89
C ILE A 20 28.86 33.22 -13.23
N MET A 21 28.88 33.12 -11.89
CA MET A 21 27.85 32.36 -11.16
C MET A 21 26.45 32.95 -11.33
N ALA A 22 26.35 34.31 -11.31
CA ALA A 22 25.09 34.97 -11.56
C ALA A 22 24.58 34.78 -12.99
N LEU A 23 25.50 34.80 -13.98
CA LEU A 23 25.17 34.52 -15.39
C LEU A 23 24.69 33.08 -15.57
N ILE A 24 25.36 32.11 -14.95
CA ILE A 24 24.92 30.70 -14.97
C ILE A 24 23.54 30.55 -14.33
N GLY A 25 23.31 31.16 -13.17
CA GLY A 25 22.02 31.17 -12.49
C GLY A 25 20.90 31.77 -13.35
N LEU A 26 21.18 32.88 -14.03
CA LEU A 26 20.27 33.52 -14.95
C LEU A 26 19.95 32.63 -16.18
N LEU A 27 20.96 31.98 -16.71
CA LEU A 27 20.85 31.06 -17.84
C LEU A 27 19.97 29.86 -17.47
N VAL A 28 20.22 29.24 -16.31
CA VAL A 28 19.39 28.15 -15.78
C VAL A 28 17.93 28.62 -15.60
N TRP A 29 17.69 29.81 -15.11
CA TRP A 29 16.35 30.35 -14.94
C TRP A 29 15.61 30.61 -16.27
N LEU A 30 16.30 31.05 -17.29
CA LEU A 30 15.72 31.43 -18.58
C LEU A 30 15.49 30.24 -19.52
N LEU A 31 16.32 29.17 -19.42
CA LEU A 31 16.28 28.04 -20.35
C LEU A 31 14.99 27.24 -20.19
N PRO A 32 14.23 26.99 -21.28
CA PRO A 32 12.98 26.23 -21.24
C PRO A 32 13.18 24.76 -20.85
N VAL A 33 14.39 24.24 -20.94
CA VAL A 33 14.76 22.87 -20.53
C VAL A 33 14.55 22.61 -19.03
N PHE A 34 14.54 23.68 -18.19
CA PHE A 34 14.27 23.63 -16.76
C PHE A 34 12.79 23.86 -16.41
N ARG A 35 11.91 23.85 -17.39
CA ARG A 35 10.46 23.91 -17.17
C ARG A 35 9.83 22.55 -17.25
N LEU A 36 8.77 22.34 -16.46
CA LEU A 36 8.00 21.09 -16.47
C LEU A 36 7.25 20.95 -17.80
N ASN A 37 7.57 19.93 -18.56
CA ASN A 37 6.95 19.62 -19.85
C ASN A 37 5.97 18.46 -19.76
N SER A 38 6.26 17.47 -18.88
CA SER A 38 5.40 16.30 -18.70
C SER A 38 5.51 15.71 -17.31
N ILE A 39 4.42 15.08 -16.87
CA ILE A 39 4.32 14.33 -15.63
C ILE A 39 4.14 12.86 -15.99
N GLU A 40 5.04 12.01 -15.52
CA GLU A 40 4.97 10.58 -15.73
C GLU A 40 4.31 9.93 -14.51
N VAL A 41 3.13 9.32 -14.72
CA VAL A 41 2.40 8.55 -13.71
C VAL A 41 2.44 7.08 -14.16
N PRO A 42 2.76 6.12 -13.28
CA PRO A 42 2.69 4.71 -13.64
C PRO A 42 1.23 4.30 -13.90
N GLU A 43 1.04 3.16 -14.52
CA GLU A 43 -0.26 2.52 -14.58
C GLU A 43 -0.70 2.15 -13.15
N LEU A 44 -1.86 2.66 -12.73
CA LEU A 44 -2.44 2.48 -11.42
C LEU A 44 -3.57 1.45 -11.50
N ARG A 45 -3.75 0.70 -10.43
CA ARG A 45 -4.77 -0.36 -10.36
C ARG A 45 -6.17 0.20 -10.08
N SER A 46 -6.27 1.12 -9.11
CA SER A 46 -7.53 1.61 -8.57
C SER A 46 -7.76 3.11 -8.78
N LEU A 47 -6.76 3.83 -9.23
CA LEU A 47 -6.80 5.28 -9.42
C LEU A 47 -6.56 5.64 -10.88
N ASP A 48 -7.29 6.63 -11.36
CA ASP A 48 -7.01 7.25 -12.65
C ASP A 48 -5.84 8.23 -12.55
N SER A 49 -5.02 8.29 -13.60
CA SER A 49 -3.84 9.16 -13.62
C SER A 49 -4.20 10.65 -13.55
N GLN A 50 -5.33 11.07 -14.15
CA GLN A 50 -5.68 12.50 -14.22
C GLN A 50 -6.01 13.09 -12.83
N PRO A 51 -6.86 12.50 -11.98
CA PRO A 51 -7.08 12.95 -10.61
C PRO A 51 -5.79 13.03 -9.78
N VAL A 52 -4.85 12.10 -9.99
CA VAL A 52 -3.55 12.11 -9.30
C VAL A 52 -2.69 13.30 -9.75
N ILE A 53 -2.66 13.59 -11.05
CA ILE A 53 -1.95 14.76 -11.58
C ILE A 53 -2.56 16.04 -11.01
N ASP A 54 -3.88 16.16 -11.00
CA ASP A 54 -4.58 17.36 -10.51
C ASP A 54 -4.32 17.58 -9.01
N ALA A 55 -4.41 16.53 -8.19
CA ALA A 55 -4.14 16.59 -6.76
C ALA A 55 -2.68 16.90 -6.43
N SER A 56 -1.74 16.53 -7.30
CA SER A 56 -0.31 16.82 -7.14
C SER A 56 -0.03 18.32 -7.07
N GLY A 57 -0.86 19.15 -7.73
CA GLY A 57 -0.67 20.60 -7.88
C GLY A 57 0.52 20.94 -8.75
N LEU A 58 1.00 20.02 -9.57
CA LEU A 58 2.03 20.26 -10.57
C LEU A 58 1.41 20.98 -11.77
N VAL A 59 2.08 22.01 -12.25
CA VAL A 59 1.60 22.82 -13.38
C VAL A 59 2.65 22.81 -14.49
N ILE A 60 2.25 22.38 -15.68
CA ILE A 60 3.10 22.40 -16.89
C ILE A 60 3.61 23.81 -17.14
N GLY A 61 4.86 23.93 -17.57
CA GLY A 61 5.55 25.20 -17.79
C GLY A 61 6.18 25.84 -16.54
N ARG A 62 5.88 25.34 -15.34
CA ARG A 62 6.51 25.82 -14.10
C ARG A 62 7.97 25.36 -14.00
N HIS A 63 8.80 26.20 -13.37
CA HIS A 63 10.22 25.89 -13.21
C HIS A 63 10.44 24.66 -12.30
N LEU A 64 11.26 23.72 -12.76
CA LEU A 64 11.48 22.41 -12.12
C LEU A 64 12.07 22.49 -10.71
N PHE A 65 12.94 23.48 -10.44
CA PHE A 65 13.53 23.62 -9.10
C PHE A 65 12.55 24.18 -8.04
N ARG A 66 11.36 24.59 -8.47
CA ARG A 66 10.35 25.07 -7.52
C ARG A 66 9.65 23.89 -6.84
N GLY A 67 9.86 23.79 -5.53
CA GLY A 67 9.31 22.70 -4.71
C GLY A 67 10.25 21.51 -4.50
N LEU A 68 11.44 21.53 -5.12
CA LEU A 68 12.53 20.64 -4.72
C LEU A 68 12.95 20.98 -3.29
N GLY A 69 13.20 19.95 -2.48
CA GLY A 69 13.62 20.18 -1.10
C GLY A 69 13.42 18.96 -0.20
N GLY A 70 13.33 19.23 1.11
CA GLY A 70 13.16 18.21 2.14
C GLY A 70 14.46 17.95 2.90
N ASN A 71 14.63 16.72 3.37
CA ASN A 71 15.86 16.26 4.03
C ASN A 71 17.00 16.05 3.00
N LEU A 72 18.22 15.79 3.49
CA LEU A 72 19.40 15.60 2.62
C LEU A 72 19.22 14.47 1.61
N ASP A 73 18.55 13.39 1.98
CA ASP A 73 18.24 12.27 1.09
C ASP A 73 17.28 12.69 -0.03
N GLN A 74 16.22 13.41 0.32
CA GLN A 74 15.24 13.92 -0.65
C GLN A 74 15.86 14.92 -1.62
N MET A 75 16.74 15.78 -1.13
CA MET A 75 17.49 16.73 -1.97
C MET A 75 18.46 15.99 -2.91
N ALA A 76 19.20 15.00 -2.43
CA ALA A 76 20.11 14.20 -3.25
C ALA A 76 19.38 13.44 -4.37
N HIS A 77 18.15 13.03 -4.13
CA HIS A 77 17.29 12.35 -5.11
C HIS A 77 16.35 13.28 -5.88
N LEU A 78 16.52 14.60 -5.78
CA LEU A 78 15.74 15.63 -6.46
C LEU A 78 14.21 15.42 -6.29
N ARG A 79 13.77 15.21 -5.04
CA ARG A 79 12.39 14.90 -4.70
C ARG A 79 11.55 16.15 -4.43
N TYR A 80 10.21 15.96 -4.53
CA TYR A 80 9.19 16.99 -4.28
C TYR A 80 8.31 16.61 -3.07
N PRO A 81 8.79 16.79 -1.82
CA PRO A 81 8.08 16.30 -0.63
C PRO A 81 6.70 16.91 -0.44
N GLN A 82 6.46 18.12 -0.90
CA GLN A 82 5.12 18.75 -0.84
C GLN A 82 4.12 18.07 -1.77
N VAL A 83 4.56 17.59 -2.94
CA VAL A 83 3.73 16.81 -3.88
C VAL A 83 3.41 15.46 -3.26
N GLU A 84 4.41 14.79 -2.69
CA GLU A 84 4.26 13.50 -2.01
C GLU A 84 3.24 13.59 -0.87
N ALA A 85 3.37 14.60 0.01
CA ALA A 85 2.44 14.81 1.12
C ALA A 85 1.00 15.09 0.66
N LYS A 86 0.82 15.89 -0.41
CA LYS A 86 -0.50 16.16 -0.97
C LYS A 86 -1.17 14.90 -1.51
N LEU A 87 -0.44 14.08 -2.24
CA LEU A 87 -0.97 12.84 -2.81
C LEU A 87 -1.34 11.83 -1.72
N LEU A 88 -0.50 11.65 -0.70
CA LEU A 88 -0.80 10.80 0.44
C LEU A 88 -2.02 11.28 1.24
N ALA A 89 -2.22 12.59 1.34
CA ALA A 89 -3.39 13.16 2.03
C ALA A 89 -4.69 13.06 1.20
N ALA A 90 -4.58 13.15 -0.13
CA ALA A 90 -5.73 13.13 -1.03
C ALA A 90 -6.24 11.71 -1.31
N PHE A 91 -5.35 10.70 -1.31
CA PHE A 91 -5.68 9.32 -1.69
C PHE A 91 -5.29 8.32 -0.60
N PRO A 92 -6.23 7.91 0.25
CA PRO A 92 -6.00 6.88 1.29
C PRO A 92 -5.51 5.54 0.74
N THR A 93 -5.81 5.24 -0.51
CA THR A 93 -5.37 4.03 -1.23
C THR A 93 -3.91 4.08 -1.67
N ILE A 94 -3.23 5.21 -1.57
CA ILE A 94 -1.79 5.31 -1.83
C ILE A 94 -1.02 4.91 -0.56
N LYS A 95 -0.20 3.85 -0.66
CA LYS A 95 0.70 3.42 0.41
C LYS A 95 1.95 4.27 0.48
N SER A 96 2.58 4.50 -0.66
CA SER A 96 3.78 5.33 -0.78
C SER A 96 3.82 6.05 -2.12
N VAL A 97 4.40 7.24 -2.12
CA VAL A 97 4.64 8.02 -3.33
C VAL A 97 6.01 8.66 -3.30
N ARG A 98 6.69 8.64 -4.43
CA ARG A 98 7.95 9.35 -4.65
C ARG A 98 7.82 10.19 -5.90
N ALA A 99 7.86 11.51 -5.73
CA ALA A 99 7.87 12.47 -6.82
C ALA A 99 9.31 12.94 -7.03
N SER A 100 9.92 12.60 -8.17
CA SER A 100 11.31 12.90 -8.47
C SER A 100 11.46 13.59 -9.81
N LEU A 101 12.44 14.50 -9.89
CA LEU A 101 12.82 15.15 -11.13
C LEU A 101 13.53 14.16 -12.06
N LYS A 102 13.03 14.04 -13.29
CA LYS A 102 13.73 13.38 -14.41
C LYS A 102 14.08 14.40 -15.49
N PHE A 103 15.36 14.61 -15.68
CA PHE A 103 15.86 15.50 -16.72
C PHE A 103 15.65 14.89 -18.12
N PRO A 104 15.37 15.72 -19.16
CA PRO A 104 14.95 17.11 -19.10
C PRO A 104 13.42 17.26 -18.95
N GLY A 105 12.99 18.23 -18.14
CA GLY A 105 11.60 18.74 -18.16
C GLY A 105 10.52 17.81 -17.62
N LYS A 106 10.86 16.72 -16.90
CA LYS A 106 9.88 15.73 -16.46
C LYS A 106 9.88 15.57 -14.94
N ILE A 107 8.69 15.30 -14.38
CA ILE A 107 8.55 14.79 -13.01
C ILE A 107 7.93 13.41 -13.09
N SER A 108 8.59 12.43 -12.48
CA SER A 108 8.10 11.05 -12.38
C SER A 108 7.51 10.81 -11.00
N LEU A 109 6.28 10.30 -10.98
CA LEU A 109 5.60 9.85 -9.78
C LEU A 109 5.72 8.33 -9.71
N ALA A 110 6.46 7.80 -8.71
CA ALA A 110 6.45 6.38 -8.41
C ALA A 110 5.46 6.17 -7.26
N ILE A 111 4.34 5.51 -7.55
CA ILE A 111 3.22 5.32 -6.63
C ILE A 111 3.07 3.83 -6.34
N GLU A 112 2.95 3.50 -5.08
CA GLU A 112 2.58 2.17 -4.59
C GLU A 112 1.17 2.26 -3.99
N GLU A 113 0.23 1.50 -4.55
CA GLU A 113 -1.14 1.44 -4.05
C GLU A 113 -1.29 0.38 -2.95
N ARG A 114 -2.16 0.65 -1.99
CA ARG A 114 -2.65 -0.34 -1.02
C ARG A 114 -3.62 -1.28 -1.71
N VAL A 115 -3.66 -2.52 -1.27
CA VAL A 115 -4.57 -3.54 -1.79
C VAL A 115 -5.58 -3.87 -0.70
N GLU A 116 -6.86 -3.81 -1.05
CA GLU A 116 -7.96 -4.20 -0.18
C GLU A 116 -7.89 -5.70 0.08
N VAL A 117 -8.03 -6.12 1.34
CA VAL A 117 -7.92 -7.53 1.72
C VAL A 117 -9.07 -8.03 2.58
N ALA A 118 -9.77 -7.15 3.28
CA ALA A 118 -10.93 -7.53 4.10
C ALA A 118 -11.89 -6.35 4.32
N TYR A 119 -13.09 -6.67 4.74
CA TYR A 119 -14.07 -5.73 5.27
C TYR A 119 -14.14 -5.84 6.79
N VAL A 120 -14.36 -4.71 7.45
CA VAL A 120 -14.68 -4.62 8.89
C VAL A 120 -16.01 -3.90 9.05
N SER A 121 -16.88 -4.39 9.90
CA SER A 121 -18.19 -3.78 10.17
C SER A 121 -18.05 -2.37 10.77
N PHE A 122 -18.94 -1.48 10.36
CA PHE A 122 -19.09 -0.11 10.85
C PHE A 122 -20.58 0.21 10.94
N PRO A 123 -21.06 1.14 11.78
CA PRO A 123 -22.51 1.40 11.95
C PRO A 123 -23.29 1.67 10.67
N ASP A 124 -22.66 2.31 9.68
CA ASP A 124 -23.29 2.69 8.42
C ASP A 124 -22.83 1.84 7.22
N GLY A 125 -22.32 0.62 7.45
CA GLY A 125 -21.84 -0.28 6.40
C GLY A 125 -20.55 -1.02 6.78
N CYS A 126 -19.64 -1.13 5.84
CA CYS A 126 -18.34 -1.76 6.04
C CYS A 126 -17.21 -0.81 5.62
N VAL A 127 -16.05 -0.97 6.23
CA VAL A 127 -14.82 -0.32 5.79
C VAL A 127 -13.86 -1.36 5.22
N MET A 128 -13.34 -1.08 4.04
CA MET A 128 -12.29 -1.88 3.42
C MET A 128 -10.95 -1.55 4.06
N ILE A 129 -10.18 -2.57 4.39
CA ILE A 129 -8.85 -2.44 4.97
C ILE A 129 -7.79 -3.14 4.11
N ASP A 130 -6.55 -2.70 4.24
CA ASP A 130 -5.40 -3.41 3.71
C ASP A 130 -4.82 -4.42 4.72
N LYS A 131 -3.78 -5.13 4.31
CA LYS A 131 -3.07 -6.12 5.14
C LYS A 131 -2.38 -5.54 6.38
N GLU A 132 -2.31 -4.22 6.52
CA GLU A 132 -1.76 -3.50 7.67
C GLU A 132 -2.88 -2.96 8.58
N GLY A 133 -4.16 -3.25 8.24
CA GLY A 133 -5.33 -2.76 8.95
C GLY A 133 -5.64 -1.29 8.70
N VAL A 134 -5.09 -0.70 7.63
CA VAL A 134 -5.35 0.70 7.27
C VAL A 134 -6.69 0.80 6.55
N ALA A 135 -7.54 1.74 6.99
CA ALA A 135 -8.83 2.02 6.38
C ALA A 135 -8.66 2.69 5.01
N LEU A 136 -9.22 2.08 3.96
CA LEU A 136 -9.04 2.56 2.58
C LEU A 136 -10.28 3.24 2.03
N LYS A 137 -11.45 2.62 2.22
CA LYS A 137 -12.71 3.06 1.62
C LYS A 137 -13.89 2.57 2.44
N ILE A 138 -14.93 3.39 2.54
CA ILE A 138 -16.24 2.97 3.07
C ILE A 138 -17.00 2.26 1.95
N TRP A 139 -17.62 1.13 2.29
CA TRP A 139 -18.40 0.29 1.39
C TRP A 139 -19.81 0.10 1.96
N GLN A 140 -20.82 0.34 1.15
CA GLN A 140 -22.23 0.29 1.57
C GLN A 140 -22.99 -0.91 0.99
N ASP A 141 -22.44 -1.51 -0.09
CA ASP A 141 -23.05 -2.68 -0.72
C ASP A 141 -22.64 -3.98 0.00
N GLU A 142 -23.19 -5.11 -0.44
CA GLU A 142 -22.76 -6.42 0.05
C GLU A 142 -21.28 -6.67 -0.27
N PRO A 143 -20.48 -7.16 0.71
CA PRO A 143 -19.09 -7.51 0.50
C PRO A 143 -18.93 -8.60 -0.56
N GLN A 144 -17.97 -8.41 -1.46
CA GLN A 144 -17.68 -9.34 -2.56
C GLN A 144 -16.16 -9.54 -2.67
N ASP A 145 -15.77 -10.75 -3.06
CA ASP A 145 -14.37 -11.11 -3.43
C ASP A 145 -13.30 -11.03 -2.32
N ILE A 146 -13.60 -10.43 -1.18
CA ILE A 146 -12.72 -10.41 0.00
C ILE A 146 -13.54 -10.65 1.28
N PRO A 147 -12.93 -11.26 2.32
CA PRO A 147 -13.65 -11.65 3.52
C PRO A 147 -14.11 -10.49 4.39
N ILE A 148 -15.17 -10.75 5.18
CA ILE A 148 -15.57 -9.91 6.30
C ILE A 148 -14.88 -10.41 7.57
N ILE A 149 -14.30 -9.52 8.35
CA ILE A 149 -13.85 -9.80 9.72
C ILE A 149 -15.06 -9.61 10.64
N GLU A 150 -15.59 -10.72 11.17
CA GLU A 150 -16.73 -10.73 12.08
C GLU A 150 -16.30 -10.63 13.55
N GLY A 151 -17.19 -10.11 14.40
CA GLY A 151 -16.93 -9.97 15.84
C GLY A 151 -15.93 -8.86 16.20
N VAL A 152 -15.65 -7.99 15.24
CA VAL A 152 -14.84 -6.77 15.39
C VAL A 152 -15.60 -5.63 14.72
N SER A 153 -15.75 -4.51 15.42
CA SER A 153 -16.42 -3.32 14.88
C SER A 153 -15.51 -2.10 14.94
N ALA A 154 -15.53 -1.30 13.89
CA ALA A 154 -14.78 -0.04 13.87
C ALA A 154 -15.40 0.96 14.84
N THR A 155 -14.57 1.53 15.71
CA THR A 155 -14.96 2.55 16.71
C THR A 155 -14.64 3.96 16.25
N SER A 156 -13.59 4.11 15.45
CA SER A 156 -13.17 5.37 14.84
C SER A 156 -12.64 5.12 13.45
N LEU A 157 -13.01 5.97 12.51
CA LEU A 157 -12.67 5.81 11.09
C LEU A 157 -12.01 7.06 10.54
N VAL A 158 -10.72 6.94 10.21
CA VAL A 158 -9.97 7.93 9.45
C VAL A 158 -9.32 7.23 8.26
N LEU A 159 -9.79 7.53 7.06
CA LEU A 159 -9.23 6.93 5.85
C LEU A 159 -7.73 7.23 5.71
N GLY A 160 -6.96 6.23 5.31
CA GLY A 160 -5.49 6.30 5.20
C GLY A 160 -4.74 6.06 6.51
N LYS A 161 -5.44 5.76 7.62
CA LYS A 161 -4.84 5.42 8.92
C LYS A 161 -5.28 4.05 9.39
N PRO A 162 -4.50 3.41 10.29
CA PRO A 162 -4.92 2.17 10.95
C PRO A 162 -6.31 2.33 11.58
N LEU A 163 -7.17 1.33 11.36
CA LEU A 163 -8.53 1.33 11.85
C LEU A 163 -8.55 1.10 13.36
N GLU A 164 -9.24 1.97 14.10
CA GLU A 164 -9.51 1.75 15.51
C GLU A 164 -10.73 0.87 15.67
N VAL A 165 -10.62 -0.17 16.49
CA VAL A 165 -11.67 -1.18 16.68
C VAL A 165 -11.93 -1.44 18.16
N ASP A 166 -13.11 -2.01 18.45
CA ASP A 166 -13.54 -2.37 19.82
C ASP A 166 -12.69 -3.49 20.44
N VAL A 167 -12.20 -4.46 19.62
CA VAL A 167 -11.39 -5.60 20.07
C VAL A 167 -10.07 -5.66 19.31
N PRO A 168 -9.03 -4.88 19.68
CA PRO A 168 -7.76 -4.83 18.94
C PRO A 168 -7.02 -6.16 18.85
N SER A 169 -7.11 -7.03 19.86
CA SER A 169 -6.48 -8.35 19.82
C SER A 169 -7.09 -9.26 18.76
N ALA A 170 -8.43 -9.25 18.61
CA ALA A 170 -9.14 -9.98 17.59
C ALA A 170 -8.75 -9.49 16.19
N MET A 171 -8.69 -8.17 16.01
CA MET A 171 -8.25 -7.56 14.76
C MET A 171 -6.83 -7.97 14.39
N ASN A 172 -5.89 -7.95 15.35
CA ASN A 172 -4.51 -8.38 15.11
C ASN A 172 -4.42 -9.86 14.69
N SER A 173 -5.22 -10.74 15.33
CA SER A 173 -5.28 -12.15 14.95
C SER A 173 -5.81 -12.33 13.52
N ALA A 174 -6.86 -11.59 13.15
CA ALA A 174 -7.40 -11.62 11.79
C ALA A 174 -6.39 -11.09 10.76
N ILE A 175 -5.69 -10.00 11.04
CA ILE A 175 -4.63 -9.44 10.17
C ILE A 175 -3.48 -10.43 10.00
N THR A 176 -3.07 -11.12 11.07
CA THR A 176 -2.02 -12.15 11.00
C THR A 176 -2.43 -13.30 10.08
N LEU A 177 -3.65 -13.79 10.24
CA LEU A 177 -4.21 -14.83 9.37
C LEU A 177 -4.30 -14.34 7.90
N MET A 178 -4.76 -13.12 7.67
CA MET A 178 -4.78 -12.53 6.33
C MET A 178 -3.38 -12.48 5.71
N GLY A 179 -2.36 -12.16 6.50
CA GLY A 179 -0.97 -12.23 6.07
C GLY A 179 -0.56 -13.62 5.59
N ALA A 180 -0.93 -14.67 6.35
CA ALA A 180 -0.67 -16.07 5.98
C ALA A 180 -1.42 -16.50 4.71
N ILE A 181 -2.68 -16.07 4.54
CA ILE A 181 -3.48 -16.33 3.34
C ILE A 181 -2.84 -15.67 2.10
N ILE A 182 -2.47 -14.40 2.20
CA ILE A 182 -1.83 -13.66 1.11
C ILE A 182 -0.47 -14.28 0.75
N GLU A 183 0.29 -14.72 1.75
CA GLU A 183 1.56 -15.41 1.53
C GLU A 183 1.35 -16.73 0.81
N ALA A 184 0.35 -17.51 1.25
CA ALA A 184 -0.02 -18.74 0.58
C ALA A 184 -0.45 -18.53 -0.87
N ASP A 185 -1.04 -17.38 -1.22
CA ASP A 185 -1.51 -17.04 -2.57
C ASP A 185 -0.45 -16.42 -3.49
N LYS A 186 0.79 -16.22 -3.03
CA LYS A 186 1.86 -15.67 -3.86
C LYS A 186 2.29 -16.57 -5.01
N ASP A 187 2.11 -17.91 -4.89
CA ASP A 187 2.43 -18.80 -5.99
C ASP A 187 1.39 -18.67 -7.11
N SER A 188 1.77 -17.96 -8.16
CA SER A 188 0.92 -17.71 -9.33
C SER A 188 0.60 -18.96 -10.16
N ARG A 189 1.32 -20.08 -9.95
CA ARG A 189 1.09 -21.37 -10.63
C ARG A 189 0.07 -22.24 -9.92
N ALA A 190 -0.41 -21.84 -8.75
CA ALA A 190 -1.44 -22.57 -8.05
C ALA A 190 -2.77 -22.56 -8.83
N ALA A 191 -3.48 -23.68 -8.81
CA ALA A 191 -4.73 -23.86 -9.54
C ALA A 191 -5.86 -22.93 -9.05
N ILE A 192 -5.83 -22.56 -7.76
CA ILE A 192 -6.78 -21.64 -7.14
C ILE A 192 -6.04 -20.63 -6.25
N ARG A 193 -6.69 -19.50 -5.99
CA ARG A 193 -6.34 -18.57 -4.91
C ARG A 193 -7.25 -18.84 -3.71
N LEU A 194 -6.67 -18.75 -2.51
CA LEU A 194 -7.40 -19.02 -1.27
C LEU A 194 -8.25 -17.81 -0.85
N LEU A 195 -7.71 -16.59 -0.97
CA LEU A 195 -8.38 -15.37 -0.52
C LEU A 195 -9.81 -15.20 -1.07
N PRO A 196 -10.08 -15.36 -2.38
CA PRO A 196 -11.44 -15.25 -2.90
C PRO A 196 -12.40 -16.36 -2.44
N GLN A 197 -11.89 -17.46 -1.86
CA GLN A 197 -12.71 -18.52 -1.32
C GLN A 197 -13.14 -18.28 0.13
N ILE A 198 -12.53 -17.32 0.82
CA ILE A 198 -12.85 -17.01 2.21
C ILE A 198 -13.95 -15.96 2.26
N ARG A 199 -15.08 -16.32 2.88
CA ARG A 199 -16.23 -15.43 3.04
C ARG A 199 -16.16 -14.62 4.33
N THR A 200 -15.85 -15.31 5.45
CA THR A 200 -15.76 -14.65 6.75
C THR A 200 -14.54 -15.14 7.54
N ILE A 201 -14.03 -14.26 8.41
CA ILE A 201 -13.00 -14.55 9.40
C ILE A 201 -13.56 -14.10 10.74
N ARG A 202 -13.77 -15.04 11.67
CA ARG A 202 -14.28 -14.76 13.00
C ARG A 202 -13.24 -15.10 14.05
N PRO A 203 -12.51 -14.13 14.60
CA PRO A 203 -11.66 -14.36 15.76
C PRO A 203 -12.46 -14.85 16.97
N LEU A 204 -11.90 -15.80 17.70
CA LEU A 204 -12.40 -16.30 18.95
C LEU A 204 -11.57 -15.80 20.12
N THR A 205 -11.92 -16.22 21.34
CA THR A 205 -11.11 -15.94 22.51
C THR A 205 -9.75 -16.66 22.40
N GLY A 206 -8.66 -15.96 22.65
CA GLY A 206 -7.30 -16.49 22.53
C GLY A 206 -6.74 -16.35 21.09
N SER A 207 -6.09 -17.42 20.62
CA SER A 207 -5.39 -17.45 19.32
C SER A 207 -6.20 -18.10 18.19
N ARG A 208 -7.41 -18.56 18.45
CA ARG A 208 -8.24 -19.30 17.51
C ARG A 208 -9.12 -18.42 16.65
N LEU A 209 -9.35 -18.85 15.41
CA LEU A 209 -10.23 -18.18 14.44
C LEU A 209 -11.07 -19.21 13.68
N TYR A 210 -12.34 -18.89 13.44
CA TYR A 210 -13.12 -19.59 12.43
C TYR A 210 -13.05 -18.86 11.10
N LEU A 211 -12.92 -19.63 10.02
CA LEU A 211 -13.08 -19.15 8.66
C LEU A 211 -14.28 -19.85 8.05
N THR A 212 -15.11 -19.13 7.32
CA THR A 212 -16.07 -19.70 6.38
C THR A 212 -15.44 -19.66 5.00
N VAL A 213 -15.25 -20.84 4.41
CA VAL A 213 -14.61 -21.03 3.11
C VAL A 213 -15.62 -21.58 2.14
N ILE A 214 -15.69 -21.03 0.93
CA ILE A 214 -16.52 -21.53 -0.15
C ILE A 214 -15.73 -22.54 -0.97
N LEU A 215 -16.27 -23.73 -1.13
CA LEU A 215 -15.64 -24.77 -1.94
C LEU A 215 -15.71 -24.37 -3.43
N PRO A 216 -14.56 -24.31 -4.13
CA PRO A 216 -14.51 -23.71 -5.48
C PRO A 216 -15.28 -24.50 -6.55
N ARG A 217 -15.57 -25.78 -6.31
CA ARG A 217 -16.24 -26.64 -7.28
C ARG A 217 -17.76 -26.79 -7.02
N THR A 218 -18.16 -26.83 -5.76
CA THR A 218 -19.56 -27.08 -5.36
C THR A 218 -20.28 -25.84 -4.91
N GLY A 219 -19.55 -24.79 -4.48
CA GLY A 219 -20.13 -23.59 -3.85
C GLY A 219 -20.61 -23.83 -2.41
N GLU A 220 -20.39 -25.02 -1.85
CA GLU A 220 -20.75 -25.33 -0.46
C GLU A 220 -19.86 -24.62 0.53
N GLU A 221 -20.38 -24.34 1.73
CA GLU A 221 -19.63 -23.72 2.81
C GLU A 221 -18.89 -24.75 3.66
N LEU A 222 -17.62 -24.52 3.89
CA LEU A 222 -16.77 -25.29 4.81
C LEU A 222 -16.34 -24.38 5.97
N THR A 223 -16.60 -24.80 7.20
CA THR A 223 -16.07 -24.14 8.39
C THR A 223 -14.66 -24.66 8.69
N VAL A 224 -13.71 -23.76 8.84
CA VAL A 224 -12.31 -24.09 9.15
C VAL A 224 -11.92 -23.43 10.46
N LEU A 225 -11.41 -24.22 11.41
CA LEU A 225 -10.81 -23.75 12.65
C LEU A 225 -9.29 -23.63 12.45
N SER A 226 -8.77 -22.42 12.64
CA SER A 226 -7.32 -22.12 12.55
C SER A 226 -6.84 -21.50 13.87
N GLU A 227 -5.54 -21.50 14.08
CA GLU A 227 -4.90 -20.86 15.24
C GLU A 227 -3.74 -19.97 14.78
N THR A 228 -3.60 -18.79 15.42
CA THR A 228 -2.47 -17.89 15.18
C THR A 228 -1.19 -18.52 15.72
N GLY A 229 -0.18 -18.74 14.84
CA GLY A 229 1.07 -19.39 15.23
C GLY A 229 2.10 -19.41 14.10
N GLN A 230 3.22 -20.10 14.36
CA GLN A 230 4.33 -20.17 13.40
C GLN A 230 3.98 -20.93 12.12
N ASP A 231 3.10 -21.94 12.22
CA ASP A 231 2.76 -22.84 11.11
C ASP A 231 1.56 -22.35 10.29
N GLN A 232 1.01 -21.18 10.62
CA GLN A 232 -0.23 -20.66 10.02
C GLN A 232 -0.14 -20.53 8.48
N THR A 233 1.02 -20.15 7.95
CA THR A 233 1.22 -20.06 6.49
C THR A 233 1.21 -21.45 5.85
N GLU A 234 1.80 -22.46 6.50
CA GLU A 234 1.79 -23.84 6.02
C GLU A 234 0.37 -24.43 6.04
N ASP A 235 -0.40 -24.11 7.07
CA ASP A 235 -1.80 -24.50 7.17
C ASP A 235 -2.64 -23.90 6.03
N MET A 236 -2.42 -22.64 5.69
CA MET A 236 -3.11 -21.98 4.58
C MET A 236 -2.68 -22.55 3.20
N LEU A 237 -1.40 -22.88 3.04
CA LEU A 237 -0.90 -23.58 1.85
C LEU A 237 -1.54 -24.96 1.71
N TRP A 238 -1.61 -25.72 2.80
CA TRP A 238 -2.26 -27.02 2.82
C TRP A 238 -3.75 -26.91 2.51
N LEU A 239 -4.46 -25.97 3.13
CA LEU A 239 -5.88 -25.71 2.87
C LEU A 239 -6.12 -25.41 1.38
N ARG A 240 -5.34 -24.49 0.82
CA ARG A 240 -5.43 -24.14 -0.61
C ARG A 240 -5.25 -25.36 -1.51
N PHE A 241 -4.25 -26.21 -1.21
CA PHE A 241 -4.01 -27.44 -1.97
C PHE A 241 -5.18 -28.42 -1.84
N ALA A 242 -5.69 -28.65 -0.64
CA ALA A 242 -6.82 -29.54 -0.39
C ALA A 242 -8.10 -29.08 -1.10
N LEU A 243 -8.38 -27.77 -1.13
CA LEU A 243 -9.50 -27.17 -1.88
C LEU A 243 -9.32 -27.35 -3.39
N ALA A 244 -8.11 -27.15 -3.91
CA ALA A 244 -7.81 -27.34 -5.33
C ALA A 244 -8.04 -28.80 -5.78
N GLN A 245 -7.75 -29.76 -4.90
CA GLN A 245 -7.99 -31.20 -5.15
C GLN A 245 -9.47 -31.63 -4.99
N GLY A 246 -10.32 -30.75 -4.42
CA GLY A 246 -11.71 -31.10 -4.12
C GLY A 246 -11.84 -32.08 -2.96
N SER A 247 -10.92 -32.06 -2.00
CA SER A 247 -10.87 -33.02 -0.90
C SER A 247 -12.09 -33.02 0.01
N PHE A 248 -12.86 -31.94 -0.04
CA PHE A 248 -14.06 -31.73 0.79
C PHE A 248 -15.37 -31.76 0.00
N ASP A 249 -15.30 -31.91 -1.32
CA ASP A 249 -16.48 -31.90 -2.19
C ASP A 249 -17.42 -33.04 -1.80
N GLY A 250 -18.71 -32.73 -1.57
CA GLY A 250 -19.75 -33.70 -1.23
C GLY A 250 -19.62 -34.33 0.16
N ARG A 251 -18.78 -33.84 1.06
CA ARG A 251 -18.69 -34.33 2.44
C ARG A 251 -19.77 -33.78 3.37
N GLY A 252 -20.58 -32.83 2.88
CA GLY A 252 -21.59 -32.14 3.68
C GLY A 252 -20.99 -31.06 4.61
N LYS A 253 -21.85 -30.55 5.51
CA LYS A 253 -21.43 -29.58 6.51
C LYS A 253 -20.53 -30.21 7.56
N GLY A 254 -19.59 -29.44 8.09
CA GLY A 254 -18.69 -29.88 9.14
C GLY A 254 -17.57 -28.88 9.40
N VAL A 255 -16.72 -29.21 10.37
CA VAL A 255 -15.59 -28.38 10.79
C VAL A 255 -14.27 -29.06 10.43
N LEU A 256 -13.44 -28.36 9.68
CA LEU A 256 -12.05 -28.73 9.43
C LEU A 256 -11.16 -28.07 10.49
N ASP A 257 -10.56 -28.87 11.34
CA ASP A 257 -9.63 -28.40 12.38
C ASP A 257 -8.19 -28.43 11.87
N LEU A 258 -7.55 -27.26 11.78
CA LEU A 258 -6.16 -27.07 11.38
C LEU A 258 -5.22 -26.81 12.58
N THR A 259 -5.74 -26.72 13.82
CA THR A 259 -4.94 -26.30 15.00
C THR A 259 -3.94 -27.37 15.46
N GLY A 260 -4.13 -28.62 15.09
CA GLY A 260 -3.24 -29.72 15.47
C GLY A 260 -2.24 -30.08 14.37
N SER A 261 -1.25 -30.92 14.72
CA SER A 261 -0.31 -31.52 13.76
C SER A 261 -1.01 -32.40 12.72
N ARG A 262 -2.17 -32.96 13.09
CA ARG A 262 -3.02 -33.76 12.20
C ARG A 262 -4.28 -32.95 11.88
N LYS A 263 -4.49 -32.65 10.60
CA LYS A 263 -5.71 -31.96 10.14
C LYS A 263 -6.88 -32.93 10.14
N THR A 264 -7.99 -32.56 10.81
CA THR A 264 -9.15 -33.44 10.99
C THR A 264 -10.43 -32.74 10.52
N PHE A 265 -11.26 -33.48 9.77
CA PHE A 265 -12.59 -33.05 9.39
C PHE A 265 -13.63 -33.81 10.23
N THR A 266 -14.49 -33.05 10.91
CA THR A 266 -15.60 -33.59 11.70
C THR A 266 -16.90 -33.17 11.04
N PRO A 267 -17.72 -34.09 10.48
CA PRO A 267 -19.04 -33.77 9.95
C PRO A 267 -20.00 -33.37 11.09
N ASP A 268 -20.95 -32.49 10.78
CA ASP A 268 -22.02 -32.03 11.71
C ASP A 268 -22.99 -33.18 12.05
#